data_19db24e5e4473534aab68aefe6afe593
#
_entry.id   19db24e5e4473534aab68aefe6afe593
#
_cell.length_a   1.000
_cell.length_b   1.000
_cell.length_c   1.000
_cell.angle_alpha   90.00
_cell.angle_beta   90.00
_cell.angle_gamma   90.00
#
_symmetry.space_group_name_H-M   'P 1'
#
loop_
_entity.id
_entity.type
_entity.pdbx_description
1 polymer ?
#
loop_
_entity_poly.entity_id
_entity_poly.type
_entity_poly.pdbx_seq_one_letter_code
_entity_poly.pdbx_strand_id
1 'polypeptide(L)'
;MRKFIQRALGKLPKLDEEQIRSLLFDLASENEMLEVVLNSMADGVLVADTGHKMIFANTTAGRLLPITRRDSDECPIWECVEDREIAEFIRSALEEGREVDEEEFTLEQGSTTRTLVFRISPIYKEDQEISEARGNLILFSDITEKRRREARLRRAESLASLTTLAAGVAHEIKNPLGSIGIHIQLIQKALKQQGCLEQETAEKYLDVINEEIERLNGIVVDFLFAVRPMDTNMKRMDVHKVIEELVNFVRYELEQDGITVKKKLKNSIPRLDIDQKYLKQALLNIVKNGQAAMPKGGTLTIATREEQGYVHIDICDTGVGIDEEKVAKIFEPYYTTKDSGSGLGLTVAYKVVNEHSGEISVQSKEGKGTTFTISLPIPDDEKRLLDWQAQEEDA
;
A
#
# COMPACT_ATOMS: atom_id res chain seq x y z
N MET A 1 -40.51 -9.89 -15.04
CA MET A 1 -41.40 -8.98 -14.29
C MET A 1 -41.95 -7.83 -15.14
N ARG A 2 -41.16 -6.88 -15.64
CA ARG A 2 -41.58 -5.68 -16.39
C ARG A 2 -42.44 -5.97 -17.63
N LYS A 3 -42.11 -6.97 -18.45
CA LYS A 3 -42.90 -7.41 -19.61
C LYS A 3 -44.27 -7.96 -19.22
N PHE A 4 -44.40 -8.55 -18.04
CA PHE A 4 -45.67 -9.03 -17.51
C PHE A 4 -46.56 -7.84 -17.07
N ILE A 5 -46.01 -6.89 -16.30
CA ILE A 5 -46.69 -5.68 -15.84
C ILE A 5 -47.13 -4.80 -17.04
N GLN A 6 -46.26 -4.60 -18.03
CA GLN A 6 -46.61 -3.86 -19.25
C GLN A 6 -47.73 -4.54 -20.06
N ARG A 7 -47.69 -5.89 -20.16
CA ARG A 7 -48.78 -6.66 -20.80
C ARG A 7 -50.09 -6.61 -19.99
N ALA A 8 -49.97 -6.61 -18.66
CA ALA A 8 -51.12 -6.50 -17.77
C ALA A 8 -51.71 -5.09 -17.81
N LEU A 9 -50.92 -4.02 -17.81
CA LEU A 9 -51.36 -2.63 -17.98
C LEU A 9 -52.07 -2.41 -19.34
N GLY A 10 -51.54 -3.00 -20.42
CA GLY A 10 -52.18 -2.94 -21.74
C GLY A 10 -53.52 -3.70 -21.83
N LYS A 11 -53.79 -4.62 -20.88
CA LYS A 11 -55.03 -5.40 -20.81
C LYS A 11 -55.99 -4.91 -19.70
N LEU A 12 -55.59 -3.97 -18.85
CA LEU A 12 -56.38 -3.44 -17.74
C LEU A 12 -57.86 -3.12 -18.11
N PRO A 13 -58.17 -2.53 -19.29
CA PRO A 13 -59.54 -2.25 -19.67
C PRO A 13 -60.40 -3.50 -19.97
N LYS A 14 -59.77 -4.68 -20.01
CA LYS A 14 -60.41 -5.97 -20.33
C LYS A 14 -60.38 -6.98 -19.19
N LEU A 15 -59.81 -6.59 -18.03
CA LEU A 15 -59.73 -7.42 -16.83
C LEU A 15 -60.99 -7.20 -15.97
N ASP A 16 -61.51 -8.27 -15.39
CA ASP A 16 -62.57 -8.18 -14.40
C ASP A 16 -62.01 -7.76 -13.01
N GLU A 17 -62.92 -7.44 -12.09
CA GLU A 17 -62.52 -6.96 -10.75
C GLU A 17 -61.71 -7.99 -9.96
N GLU A 18 -61.97 -9.29 -10.13
CA GLU A 18 -61.21 -10.37 -9.48
C GLU A 18 -59.77 -10.47 -10.02
N GLN A 19 -59.61 -10.33 -11.32
CA GLN A 19 -58.30 -10.35 -11.97
C GLN A 19 -57.43 -9.15 -11.60
N ILE A 20 -58.08 -7.95 -11.47
CA ILE A 20 -57.37 -6.75 -10.99
C ILE A 20 -56.94 -6.95 -9.53
N ARG A 21 -57.81 -7.50 -8.68
CA ARG A 21 -57.52 -7.76 -7.28
C ARG A 21 -56.38 -8.80 -7.11
N SER A 22 -56.39 -9.87 -7.90
CA SER A 22 -55.29 -10.85 -7.93
C SER A 22 -53.97 -10.22 -8.37
N LEU A 23 -53.99 -9.38 -9.40
CA LEU A 23 -52.76 -8.71 -9.89
C LEU A 23 -52.18 -7.73 -8.85
N LEU A 24 -53.06 -7.00 -8.15
CA LEU A 24 -52.62 -6.10 -7.07
C LEU A 24 -52.04 -6.87 -5.89
N PHE A 25 -52.64 -8.01 -5.55
CA PHE A 25 -52.13 -8.89 -4.50
C PHE A 25 -50.76 -9.46 -4.84
N ASP A 26 -50.58 -9.95 -6.07
CA ASP A 26 -49.30 -10.48 -6.56
C ASP A 26 -48.23 -9.38 -6.54
N LEU A 27 -48.54 -8.17 -7.01
CA LEU A 27 -47.63 -7.03 -6.96
C LEU A 27 -47.28 -6.62 -5.54
N ALA A 28 -48.26 -6.60 -4.63
CA ALA A 28 -48.03 -6.26 -3.22
C ALA A 28 -47.10 -7.31 -2.55
N SER A 29 -47.38 -8.60 -2.78
CA SER A 29 -46.58 -9.71 -2.26
C SER A 29 -45.16 -9.68 -2.79
N GLU A 30 -44.97 -9.38 -4.08
CA GLU A 30 -43.67 -9.28 -4.70
C GLU A 30 -42.86 -8.09 -4.17
N ASN A 31 -43.54 -6.95 -3.94
CA ASN A 31 -42.90 -5.77 -3.34
C ASN A 31 -42.50 -6.01 -1.88
N GLU A 32 -43.38 -6.65 -1.09
CA GLU A 32 -43.11 -7.06 0.28
C GLU A 32 -41.87 -8.01 0.35
N MET A 33 -41.79 -8.97 -0.58
CA MET A 33 -40.63 -9.86 -0.66
C MET A 33 -39.34 -9.10 -0.97
N LEU A 34 -39.33 -8.12 -1.87
CA LEU A 34 -38.21 -7.28 -2.18
C LEU A 34 -37.76 -6.45 -0.96
N GLU A 35 -38.70 -5.88 -0.22
CA GLU A 35 -38.44 -5.14 1.01
C GLU A 35 -37.79 -6.05 2.07
N VAL A 36 -38.31 -7.28 2.26
CA VAL A 36 -37.75 -8.26 3.19
C VAL A 36 -36.31 -8.60 2.80
N VAL A 37 -36.03 -8.82 1.52
CA VAL A 37 -34.67 -9.11 1.03
C VAL A 37 -33.73 -7.94 1.32
N LEU A 38 -34.11 -6.71 0.97
CA LEU A 38 -33.30 -5.51 1.21
C LEU A 38 -33.06 -5.26 2.71
N ASN A 39 -34.09 -5.50 3.54
CA ASN A 39 -33.98 -5.35 4.99
C ASN A 39 -33.18 -6.46 5.68
N SER A 40 -33.01 -7.63 5.02
CA SER A 40 -32.19 -8.74 5.53
C SER A 40 -30.70 -8.59 5.18
N MET A 41 -30.35 -7.65 4.32
CA MET A 41 -28.95 -7.40 3.96
C MET A 41 -28.15 -6.89 5.17
N ALA A 42 -26.90 -7.35 5.26
CA ALA A 42 -25.96 -6.90 6.29
C ALA A 42 -25.45 -5.47 6.05
N ASP A 43 -25.52 -5.01 4.81
CA ASP A 43 -25.10 -3.68 4.38
C ASP A 43 -26.22 -2.67 4.51
N GLY A 44 -25.86 -1.43 4.82
CA GLY A 44 -26.74 -0.28 4.73
C GLY A 44 -27.01 0.09 3.26
N VAL A 45 -28.26 0.24 2.90
CA VAL A 45 -28.70 0.60 1.55
C VAL A 45 -29.51 1.87 1.62
N LEU A 46 -29.06 2.91 0.89
CA LEU A 46 -29.82 4.13 0.65
C LEU A 46 -30.02 4.32 -0.86
N VAL A 47 -31.19 4.77 -1.25
CA VAL A 47 -31.50 5.10 -2.64
C VAL A 47 -31.98 6.54 -2.71
N ALA A 48 -31.38 7.32 -3.60
CA ALA A 48 -31.80 8.68 -3.92
C ALA A 48 -32.34 8.76 -5.35
N ASP A 49 -33.33 9.63 -5.59
CA ASP A 49 -33.80 9.96 -6.94
C ASP A 49 -32.83 10.89 -7.68
N THR A 50 -33.20 11.30 -8.90
CA THR A 50 -32.40 12.25 -9.71
C THR A 50 -32.36 13.66 -9.12
N GLY A 51 -33.23 13.98 -8.18
CA GLY A 51 -33.22 15.23 -7.39
C GLY A 51 -32.48 15.07 -6.06
N HIS A 52 -31.78 13.95 -5.87
CA HIS A 52 -31.04 13.61 -4.65
C HIS A 52 -31.89 13.43 -3.39
N LYS A 53 -33.22 13.25 -3.55
CA LYS A 53 -34.14 12.97 -2.44
C LYS A 53 -34.05 11.48 -2.07
N MET A 54 -34.06 11.17 -0.77
CA MET A 54 -34.06 9.81 -0.28
C MET A 54 -35.37 9.09 -0.57
N ILE A 55 -35.31 8.06 -1.45
CA ILE A 55 -36.49 7.24 -1.80
C ILE A 55 -36.62 6.04 -0.88
N PHE A 56 -35.45 5.43 -0.52
CA PHE A 56 -35.42 4.19 0.23
C PHE A 56 -34.23 4.16 1.19
N ALA A 57 -34.46 3.58 2.37
CA ALA A 57 -33.43 3.23 3.33
C ALA A 57 -33.82 1.90 3.98
N ASN A 58 -32.93 0.90 3.94
CA ASN A 58 -33.18 -0.35 4.64
C ASN A 58 -32.95 -0.20 6.17
N THR A 59 -33.39 -1.20 6.93
CA THR A 59 -33.25 -1.20 8.40
C THR A 59 -31.78 -1.20 8.85
N THR A 60 -30.90 -1.80 8.10
CA THR A 60 -29.46 -1.82 8.39
C THR A 60 -28.83 -0.44 8.22
N ALA A 61 -29.27 0.35 7.23
CA ALA A 61 -28.80 1.73 7.07
C ALA A 61 -29.07 2.55 8.34
N GLY A 62 -30.28 2.49 8.90
CA GLY A 62 -30.62 3.20 10.14
C GLY A 62 -29.91 2.69 11.41
N ARG A 63 -29.37 1.46 11.36
CA ARG A 63 -28.56 0.90 12.50
C ARG A 63 -27.08 1.27 12.40
N LEU A 64 -26.54 1.38 11.20
CA LEU A 64 -25.12 1.65 10.97
C LEU A 64 -24.81 3.15 10.96
N LEU A 65 -25.72 3.94 10.38
CA LEU A 65 -25.57 5.38 10.23
C LEU A 65 -26.74 6.09 10.94
N PRO A 66 -26.48 7.09 11.78
CA PRO A 66 -27.53 7.91 12.38
C PRO A 66 -28.24 8.70 11.26
N ILE A 67 -29.44 8.28 10.94
CA ILE A 67 -30.29 8.89 9.91
C ILE A 67 -31.54 9.41 10.58
N THR A 68 -31.75 10.73 10.50
CA THR A 68 -33.00 11.35 10.96
C THR A 68 -34.00 11.37 9.80
N ARG A 69 -35.05 10.55 9.88
CA ARG A 69 -36.21 10.68 8.97
C ARG A 69 -36.96 11.93 9.37
N ARG A 70 -36.81 13.00 8.61
CA ARG A 70 -37.74 14.14 8.69
C ARG A 70 -38.97 13.80 7.88
N ASP A 71 -40.17 14.03 8.44
CA ASP A 71 -41.46 13.73 7.82
C ASP A 71 -41.77 14.52 6.53
N SER A 72 -40.84 15.28 5.99
CA SER A 72 -40.98 16.00 4.73
C SER A 72 -40.22 15.29 3.62
N ASP A 73 -40.93 14.71 2.68
CA ASP A 73 -40.48 14.08 1.43
C ASP A 73 -39.61 14.99 0.50
N GLU A 74 -39.09 16.10 1.02
CA GLU A 74 -38.46 17.14 0.21
C GLU A 74 -36.97 17.40 0.49
N CYS A 75 -36.37 16.74 1.49
CA CYS A 75 -35.00 16.99 1.83
C CYS A 75 -34.01 16.14 1.02
N PRO A 76 -32.86 16.71 0.59
CA PRO A 76 -31.76 15.94 0.02
C PRO A 76 -31.24 14.87 1.00
N ILE A 77 -30.76 13.74 0.47
CA ILE A 77 -30.32 12.58 1.29
C ILE A 77 -29.25 12.93 2.32
N TRP A 78 -28.34 13.85 2.01
CA TRP A 78 -27.28 14.30 2.92
C TRP A 78 -27.78 15.11 4.11
N GLU A 79 -28.96 15.73 4.05
CA GLU A 79 -29.55 16.40 5.20
C GLU A 79 -30.18 15.43 6.19
N CYS A 80 -30.41 14.19 5.76
CA CYS A 80 -30.90 13.11 6.61
C CYS A 80 -29.78 12.42 7.40
N VAL A 81 -28.52 12.62 7.04
CA VAL A 81 -27.34 12.03 7.69
C VAL A 81 -26.84 12.98 8.77
N GLU A 82 -26.73 12.50 10.01
CA GLU A 82 -26.32 13.34 11.15
C GLU A 82 -24.81 13.61 11.16
N ASP A 83 -24.01 12.66 10.67
CA ASP A 83 -22.57 12.84 10.57
C ASP A 83 -22.22 13.80 9.44
N ARG A 84 -21.54 14.90 9.82
CA ARG A 84 -21.26 16.01 8.90
C ARG A 84 -20.27 15.64 7.81
N GLU A 85 -19.25 14.85 8.12
CA GLU A 85 -18.20 14.46 7.17
C GLU A 85 -18.78 13.52 6.11
N ILE A 86 -19.56 12.53 6.54
CA ILE A 86 -20.26 11.59 5.63
C ILE A 86 -21.32 12.33 4.81
N ALA A 87 -22.07 13.26 5.40
CA ALA A 87 -23.07 14.07 4.70
C ALA A 87 -22.43 14.91 3.58
N GLU A 88 -21.32 15.57 3.86
CA GLU A 88 -20.58 16.41 2.90
C GLU A 88 -19.94 15.56 1.77
N PHE A 89 -19.44 14.38 2.11
CA PHE A 89 -18.96 13.39 1.14
C PHE A 89 -20.08 12.93 0.19
N ILE A 90 -21.22 12.48 0.73
CA ILE A 90 -22.38 12.05 -0.08
C ILE A 90 -22.85 13.19 -0.99
N ARG A 91 -22.94 14.41 -0.46
CA ARG A 91 -23.32 15.59 -1.22
C ARG A 91 -22.40 15.84 -2.40
N SER A 92 -21.08 15.93 -2.16
CA SER A 92 -20.07 16.16 -3.21
C SER A 92 -20.14 15.07 -4.29
N ALA A 93 -20.18 13.79 -3.89
CA ALA A 93 -20.24 12.67 -4.84
C ALA A 93 -21.50 12.71 -5.73
N LEU A 94 -22.67 13.05 -5.15
CA LEU A 94 -23.93 13.11 -5.89
C LEU A 94 -24.03 14.35 -6.78
N GLU A 95 -23.61 15.53 -6.29
CA GLU A 95 -23.63 16.78 -7.08
C GLU A 95 -22.65 16.73 -8.26
N GLU A 96 -21.49 16.07 -8.10
CA GLU A 96 -20.50 15.89 -9.15
C GLU A 96 -20.81 14.71 -10.09
N GLY A 97 -21.80 13.87 -9.76
CA GLY A 97 -22.12 12.65 -10.50
C GLY A 97 -20.99 11.61 -10.47
N ARG A 98 -20.16 11.62 -9.43
CA ARG A 98 -18.99 10.78 -9.29
C ARG A 98 -19.36 9.40 -8.75
N GLU A 99 -18.94 8.35 -9.47
CA GLU A 99 -18.95 6.99 -8.92
C GLU A 99 -17.85 6.83 -7.88
N VAL A 100 -18.18 6.19 -6.75
CA VAL A 100 -17.25 5.89 -5.68
C VAL A 100 -17.25 4.38 -5.44
N ASP A 101 -16.12 3.74 -5.63
CA ASP A 101 -16.00 2.29 -5.42
C ASP A 101 -15.79 1.93 -3.94
N GLU A 102 -14.92 2.65 -3.23
CA GLU A 102 -14.67 2.46 -1.81
C GLU A 102 -14.12 3.75 -1.18
N GLU A 103 -14.83 4.26 -0.17
CA GLU A 103 -14.36 5.36 0.68
C GLU A 103 -14.64 5.00 2.14
N GLU A 104 -13.63 5.11 3.01
CA GLU A 104 -13.73 4.68 4.41
C GLU A 104 -13.93 5.86 5.34
N PHE A 105 -14.90 5.75 6.25
CA PHE A 105 -15.17 6.73 7.30
C PHE A 105 -15.16 6.08 8.67
N THR A 106 -14.61 6.78 9.64
CA THR A 106 -14.61 6.35 11.04
C THR A 106 -15.68 7.11 11.81
N LEU A 107 -16.72 6.41 12.23
CA LEU A 107 -17.83 6.96 12.97
C LEU A 107 -17.67 6.70 14.48
N GLU A 108 -17.68 7.75 15.28
CA GLU A 108 -17.67 7.64 16.74
C GLU A 108 -19.10 7.77 17.28
N GLN A 109 -19.64 6.65 17.80
CA GLN A 109 -20.94 6.63 18.47
C GLN A 109 -20.77 6.31 19.96
N GLY A 110 -20.74 7.34 20.80
CA GLY A 110 -20.53 7.20 22.24
C GLY A 110 -19.19 6.54 22.57
N SER A 111 -19.20 5.31 23.09
CA SER A 111 -17.98 4.54 23.40
C SER A 111 -17.54 3.58 22.28
N THR A 112 -18.22 3.56 21.16
CA THR A 112 -17.98 2.60 20.09
C THR A 112 -17.52 3.33 18.83
N THR A 113 -16.34 2.95 18.34
CA THR A 113 -15.80 3.41 17.05
C THR A 113 -16.08 2.36 15.99
N ARG A 114 -16.75 2.75 14.90
CA ARG A 114 -17.03 1.92 13.73
C ARG A 114 -16.31 2.46 12.51
N THR A 115 -15.85 1.56 11.66
CA THR A 115 -15.32 1.93 10.34
C THR A 115 -16.33 1.46 9.29
N LEU A 116 -16.88 2.42 8.56
CA LEU A 116 -17.83 2.18 7.46
C LEU A 116 -17.13 2.41 6.13
N VAL A 117 -17.35 1.53 5.16
CA VAL A 117 -16.92 1.72 3.78
C VAL A 117 -18.14 2.04 2.92
N PHE A 118 -18.06 3.11 2.13
CA PHE A 118 -19.12 3.58 1.25
C PHE A 118 -18.81 3.28 -0.20
N ARG A 119 -19.88 2.93 -0.94
CA ARG A 119 -19.90 2.81 -2.40
C ARG A 119 -21.08 3.59 -2.94
N ILE A 120 -20.85 4.42 -3.95
CA ILE A 120 -21.90 5.21 -4.59
C ILE A 120 -21.90 4.90 -6.08
N SER A 121 -23.03 4.48 -6.62
CA SER A 121 -23.19 4.17 -8.03
C SER A 121 -24.52 4.66 -8.58
N PRO A 122 -24.58 5.16 -9.84
CA PRO A 122 -25.83 5.54 -10.48
C PRO A 122 -26.69 4.31 -10.80
N ILE A 123 -28.00 4.48 -10.73
CA ILE A 123 -28.99 3.48 -11.14
C ILE A 123 -29.50 3.85 -12.52
N TYR A 124 -29.24 2.99 -13.50
CA TYR A 124 -29.71 3.18 -14.88
C TYR A 124 -30.98 2.39 -15.18
N LYS A 125 -31.80 2.94 -16.09
CA LYS A 125 -32.92 2.22 -16.66
C LYS A 125 -32.44 1.43 -17.87
N GLU A 126 -32.59 0.11 -17.83
CA GLU A 126 -32.35 -0.78 -18.97
C GLU A 126 -33.51 -0.64 -19.98
N ASP A 127 -33.53 0.36 -20.88
CA ASP A 127 -34.37 0.42 -22.04
C ASP A 127 -33.56 0.90 -23.25
N GLN A 128 -33.53 0.07 -24.27
CA GLN A 128 -33.01 0.24 -25.63
C GLN A 128 -32.63 1.67 -26.02
N GLU A 129 -31.30 1.91 -26.17
CA GLU A 129 -30.62 3.03 -26.84
C GLU A 129 -30.23 4.28 -26.03
N ILE A 130 -30.82 4.59 -24.88
CA ILE A 130 -30.38 5.73 -24.04
C ILE A 130 -30.43 5.33 -22.57
N SER A 131 -29.28 5.29 -21.89
CA SER A 131 -29.20 5.06 -20.44
C SER A 131 -29.54 6.33 -19.69
N GLU A 132 -30.81 6.54 -19.33
CA GLU A 132 -31.22 7.62 -18.43
C GLU A 132 -31.02 7.18 -16.98
N ALA A 133 -30.23 7.96 -16.21
CA ALA A 133 -30.07 7.76 -14.78
C ALA A 133 -31.42 7.95 -14.07
N ARG A 134 -31.78 6.99 -13.20
CA ARG A 134 -33.02 7.06 -12.39
C ARG A 134 -32.79 7.52 -10.97
N GLY A 135 -31.53 7.58 -10.56
CA GLY A 135 -31.13 7.92 -9.20
C GLY A 135 -29.77 7.34 -8.86
N ASN A 136 -29.44 7.33 -7.58
CA ASN A 136 -28.18 6.85 -7.08
C ASN A 136 -28.39 5.80 -5.98
N LEU A 137 -27.56 4.77 -5.99
CA LEU A 137 -27.46 3.75 -4.95
C LEU A 137 -26.25 4.05 -4.08
N ILE A 138 -26.48 4.16 -2.79
CA ILE A 138 -25.42 4.32 -1.77
C ILE A 138 -25.45 3.07 -0.92
N LEU A 139 -24.37 2.30 -0.99
CA LEU A 139 -24.14 1.11 -0.17
C LEU A 139 -23.05 1.42 0.85
N PHE A 140 -23.21 0.93 2.06
CA PHE A 140 -22.17 1.02 3.07
C PHE A 140 -22.19 -0.17 4.02
N SER A 141 -20.99 -0.62 4.37
CA SER A 141 -20.74 -1.82 5.18
C SER A 141 -19.90 -1.49 6.40
N ASP A 142 -20.21 -2.13 7.53
CA ASP A 142 -19.37 -2.08 8.73
C ASP A 142 -18.20 -3.06 8.58
N ILE A 143 -17.01 -2.50 8.37
CA ILE A 143 -15.77 -3.27 8.22
C ILE A 143 -14.92 -3.28 9.50
N THR A 144 -15.45 -2.81 10.63
CA THR A 144 -14.73 -2.68 11.90
C THR A 144 -14.08 -4.00 12.34
N GLU A 145 -14.84 -5.09 12.34
CA GLU A 145 -14.30 -6.41 12.72
C GLU A 145 -13.30 -6.96 11.69
N LYS A 146 -13.52 -6.70 10.40
CA LYS A 146 -12.56 -7.06 9.33
C LYS A 146 -11.25 -6.34 9.58
N ARG A 147 -11.27 -5.02 9.77
CA ARG A 147 -10.08 -4.19 10.05
C ARG A 147 -9.37 -4.59 11.36
N ARG A 148 -10.13 -4.89 12.42
CA ARG A 148 -9.56 -5.39 13.69
C ARG A 148 -8.88 -6.75 13.49
N ARG A 149 -9.47 -7.64 12.72
CA ARG A 149 -8.88 -8.96 12.40
C ARG A 149 -7.60 -8.82 11.60
N GLU A 150 -7.61 -8.00 10.56
CA GLU A 150 -6.42 -7.70 9.75
C GLU A 150 -5.30 -7.09 10.61
N ALA A 151 -5.62 -6.13 11.47
CA ALA A 151 -4.65 -5.53 12.39
C ALA A 151 -4.07 -6.56 13.39
N ARG A 152 -4.91 -7.50 13.89
CA ARG A 152 -4.45 -8.60 14.77
C ARG A 152 -3.53 -9.56 14.01
N LEU A 153 -3.88 -9.94 12.78
CA LEU A 153 -3.06 -10.79 11.93
C LEU A 153 -1.71 -10.14 11.64
N ARG A 154 -1.70 -8.89 11.20
CA ARG A 154 -0.45 -8.13 10.97
C ARG A 154 0.42 -8.06 12.22
N ARG A 155 -0.19 -7.87 13.42
CA ARG A 155 0.56 -7.91 14.70
C ARG A 155 1.10 -9.30 15.01
N ALA A 156 0.32 -10.36 14.77
CA ALA A 156 0.76 -11.73 15.00
C ALA A 156 1.89 -12.14 14.05
N GLU A 157 1.81 -11.78 12.78
CA GLU A 157 2.86 -11.98 11.78
C GLU A 157 4.14 -11.21 12.16
N SER A 158 4.00 -9.96 12.59
CA SER A 158 5.12 -9.15 13.10
C SER A 158 5.77 -9.79 14.33
N LEU A 159 4.98 -10.32 15.28
CA LEU A 159 5.48 -11.02 16.46
C LEU A 159 6.16 -12.35 16.12
N ALA A 160 5.62 -13.12 15.18
CA ALA A 160 6.24 -14.36 14.71
C ALA A 160 7.59 -14.09 14.02
N SER A 161 7.65 -13.07 13.16
CA SER A 161 8.89 -12.58 12.57
C SER A 161 9.89 -12.12 13.64
N LEU A 162 9.42 -11.47 14.71
CA LEU A 162 10.24 -10.97 15.82
C LEU A 162 11.00 -12.10 16.56
N THR A 163 10.36 -13.25 16.74
CA THR A 163 10.99 -14.40 17.45
C THR A 163 12.14 -14.97 16.64
N THR A 164 11.97 -15.11 15.34
CA THR A 164 13.01 -15.57 14.42
C THR A 164 14.14 -14.54 14.30
N LEU A 165 13.78 -13.25 14.25
CA LEU A 165 14.71 -12.13 14.15
C LEU A 165 15.51 -11.91 15.45
N ALA A 166 14.92 -12.13 16.63
CA ALA A 166 15.59 -11.85 17.92
C ALA A 166 16.82 -12.72 18.17
N ALA A 167 16.77 -14.00 17.78
CA ALA A 167 17.92 -14.89 17.95
C ALA A 167 19.11 -14.47 17.07
N GLY A 168 18.86 -14.09 15.81
CA GLY A 168 19.90 -13.61 14.90
C GLY A 168 20.52 -12.28 15.36
N VAL A 169 19.67 -11.30 15.76
CA VAL A 169 20.15 -10.00 16.28
C VAL A 169 21.00 -10.17 17.51
N ALA A 170 20.63 -11.07 18.43
CA ALA A 170 21.44 -11.31 19.63
C ALA A 170 22.85 -11.78 19.27
N HIS A 171 23.00 -12.65 18.26
CA HIS A 171 24.29 -13.08 17.75
C HIS A 171 25.06 -11.95 17.07
N GLU A 172 24.37 -11.15 16.24
CA GLU A 172 25.01 -10.04 15.53
C GLU A 172 25.41 -8.87 16.44
N ILE A 173 24.67 -8.62 17.51
CA ILE A 173 25.06 -7.64 18.54
C ILE A 173 26.25 -8.15 19.38
N LYS A 174 26.27 -9.45 19.68
CA LYS A 174 27.37 -10.05 20.49
C LYS A 174 28.71 -9.95 19.80
N ASN A 175 28.75 -10.07 18.47
CA ASN A 175 30.01 -10.05 17.69
C ASN A 175 30.75 -8.70 17.82
N PRO A 176 30.16 -7.53 17.46
CA PRO A 176 30.81 -6.23 17.61
C PRO A 176 31.12 -5.90 19.07
N LEU A 177 30.26 -6.28 20.03
CA LEU A 177 30.56 -6.11 21.45
C LEU A 177 31.77 -6.91 21.88
N GLY A 178 31.96 -8.14 21.33
CA GLY A 178 33.13 -8.94 21.56
C GLY A 178 34.41 -8.30 21.01
N SER A 179 34.36 -7.78 19.77
CA SER A 179 35.47 -7.06 19.12
C SER A 179 35.86 -5.81 19.92
N ILE A 180 34.88 -4.98 20.29
CA ILE A 180 35.09 -3.80 21.16
C ILE A 180 35.77 -4.20 22.47
N GLY A 181 35.27 -5.27 23.14
CA GLY A 181 35.81 -5.76 24.39
C GLY A 181 37.27 -6.20 24.26
N ILE A 182 37.64 -6.87 23.17
CA ILE A 182 39.04 -7.29 22.89
C ILE A 182 39.96 -6.07 22.73
N HIS A 183 39.55 -5.08 21.93
CA HIS A 183 40.37 -3.89 21.68
C HIS A 183 40.54 -3.04 22.94
N ILE A 184 39.48 -2.91 23.78
CA ILE A 184 39.62 -2.29 25.12
C ILE A 184 40.62 -3.04 26.00
N GLN A 185 40.60 -4.39 26.02
CA GLN A 185 41.54 -5.18 26.77
C GLN A 185 42.99 -5.03 26.27
N LEU A 186 43.16 -4.90 24.94
CA LEU A 186 44.47 -4.64 24.34
C LEU A 186 45.03 -3.30 24.78
N ILE A 187 44.23 -2.24 24.76
CA ILE A 187 44.58 -0.91 25.26
C ILE A 187 45.00 -1.00 26.76
N GLN A 188 44.15 -1.62 27.59
CA GLN A 188 44.41 -1.79 29.03
C GLN A 188 45.70 -2.57 29.31
N LYS A 189 45.96 -3.64 28.54
CA LYS A 189 47.16 -4.44 28.68
C LYS A 189 48.41 -3.65 28.32
N ALA A 190 48.41 -2.92 27.22
CA ALA A 190 49.52 -2.07 26.80
C ALA A 190 49.84 -1.00 27.85
N LEU A 191 48.83 -0.30 28.38
CA LEU A 191 48.99 0.68 29.44
C LEU A 191 49.57 0.09 30.74
N LYS A 192 49.14 -1.14 31.12
CA LYS A 192 49.69 -1.81 32.32
C LYS A 192 51.11 -2.30 32.16
N GLN A 193 51.52 -2.75 30.95
CA GLN A 193 52.85 -3.34 30.72
C GLN A 193 53.91 -2.31 30.37
N GLN A 194 53.54 -1.29 29.61
CA GLN A 194 54.45 -0.30 29.04
C GLN A 194 54.31 1.10 29.66
N GLY A 195 53.24 1.32 30.46
CA GLY A 195 52.97 2.62 31.07
C GLY A 195 52.41 3.68 30.08
N CYS A 196 52.53 3.42 28.78
CA CYS A 196 52.03 4.28 27.70
C CYS A 196 51.64 3.41 26.49
N LEU A 197 50.81 3.98 25.61
CA LEU A 197 50.46 3.43 24.33
C LEU A 197 50.94 4.40 23.24
N GLU A 198 51.62 3.87 22.23
CA GLU A 198 51.97 4.69 21.06
C GLU A 198 50.71 5.22 20.37
N GLN A 199 50.72 6.49 19.95
CA GLN A 199 49.61 7.18 19.38
C GLN A 199 49.02 6.41 18.18
N GLU A 200 49.83 5.97 17.25
CA GLU A 200 49.42 5.21 16.06
C GLU A 200 48.69 3.91 16.42
N THR A 201 49.13 3.22 17.47
CA THR A 201 48.50 1.98 17.96
C THR A 201 47.20 2.27 18.68
N ALA A 202 47.13 3.38 19.44
CA ALA A 202 45.89 3.83 20.09
C ALA A 202 44.83 4.21 19.07
N GLU A 203 45.19 4.98 18.05
CA GLU A 203 44.33 5.38 16.97
C GLU A 203 43.76 4.14 16.25
N LYS A 204 44.57 3.16 15.88
CA LYS A 204 44.12 1.91 15.24
C LYS A 204 43.08 1.16 16.09
N TYR A 205 43.27 1.05 17.41
CA TYR A 205 42.32 0.36 18.27
C TYR A 205 41.01 1.17 18.45
N LEU A 206 41.10 2.49 18.53
CA LEU A 206 39.97 3.36 18.63
C LEU A 206 39.14 3.40 17.33
N ASP A 207 39.80 3.37 16.17
CA ASP A 207 39.14 3.31 14.87
C ASP A 207 38.30 2.02 14.74
N VAL A 208 38.88 0.85 15.10
CA VAL A 208 38.12 -0.40 15.10
C VAL A 208 36.91 -0.35 16.06
N ILE A 209 37.10 0.24 17.26
CA ILE A 209 36.00 0.41 18.22
C ILE A 209 34.89 1.29 17.62
N ASN A 210 35.26 2.39 16.98
CA ASN A 210 34.27 3.30 16.35
C ASN A 210 33.53 2.62 15.19
N GLU A 211 34.26 1.89 14.33
CA GLU A 211 33.64 1.10 13.24
C GLU A 211 32.62 0.09 13.76
N GLU A 212 32.97 -0.63 14.86
CA GLU A 212 32.05 -1.61 15.45
C GLU A 212 30.84 -0.95 16.15
N ILE A 213 30.98 0.26 16.70
CA ILE A 213 29.88 1.04 17.25
C ILE A 213 28.93 1.50 16.13
N GLU A 214 29.47 1.98 15.01
CA GLU A 214 28.66 2.37 13.85
C GLU A 214 27.92 1.16 13.27
N ARG A 215 28.59 0.02 13.15
CA ARG A 215 27.99 -1.24 12.73
C ARG A 215 26.85 -1.66 13.65
N LEU A 216 27.05 -1.59 14.96
CA LEU A 216 26.03 -1.94 15.97
C LEU A 216 24.81 -1.02 15.87
N ASN A 217 25.02 0.27 15.70
CA ASN A 217 23.94 1.23 15.46
C ASN A 217 23.15 0.87 14.19
N GLY A 218 23.83 0.49 13.10
CA GLY A 218 23.18 0.02 11.87
C GLY A 218 22.31 -1.22 12.10
N ILE A 219 22.82 -2.24 12.80
CA ILE A 219 22.08 -3.46 13.14
C ILE A 219 20.80 -3.13 13.95
N VAL A 220 20.92 -2.25 14.96
CA VAL A 220 19.78 -1.85 15.79
C VAL A 220 18.71 -1.11 14.97
N VAL A 221 19.12 -0.18 14.11
CA VAL A 221 18.21 0.57 13.24
C VAL A 221 17.49 -0.37 12.26
N ASP A 222 18.24 -1.26 11.59
CA ASP A 222 17.68 -2.23 10.65
C ASP A 222 16.70 -3.19 11.33
N PHE A 223 17.05 -3.67 12.53
CA PHE A 223 16.17 -4.52 13.33
C PHE A 223 14.89 -3.81 13.73
N LEU A 224 14.97 -2.59 14.27
CA LEU A 224 13.80 -1.81 14.63
C LEU A 224 12.91 -1.55 13.42
N PHE A 225 13.52 -1.33 12.26
CA PHE A 225 12.78 -1.13 11.02
C PHE A 225 12.08 -2.42 10.55
N ALA A 226 12.78 -3.57 10.63
CA ALA A 226 12.21 -4.86 10.25
C ALA A 226 11.00 -5.26 11.13
N VAL A 227 11.06 -4.92 12.44
CA VAL A 227 10.08 -5.35 13.45
C VAL A 227 8.87 -4.43 13.56
N ARG A 228 9.05 -3.11 13.44
CA ARG A 228 7.93 -2.16 13.58
C ARG A 228 6.93 -2.31 12.45
N PRO A 229 5.61 -2.26 12.75
CA PRO A 229 4.60 -2.04 11.72
C PRO A 229 4.95 -0.75 10.97
N MET A 230 4.85 -0.78 9.64
CA MET A 230 5.07 0.42 8.83
C MET A 230 3.79 1.25 8.85
N ASP A 231 3.91 2.48 9.30
CA ASP A 231 2.85 3.49 9.18
C ASP A 231 3.17 4.30 7.91
N THR A 232 2.68 3.79 6.78
CA THR A 232 2.97 4.34 5.46
C THR A 232 2.03 5.50 5.15
N ASN A 233 2.61 6.62 4.72
CA ASN A 233 1.86 7.78 4.21
C ASN A 233 2.01 7.82 2.68
N MET A 234 1.18 7.02 2.00
CA MET A 234 1.18 6.94 0.54
C MET A 234 0.71 8.25 -0.06
N LYS A 235 1.47 8.77 -1.03
CA LYS A 235 1.14 9.99 -1.77
C LYS A 235 1.38 9.79 -3.25
N ARG A 236 0.50 10.39 -4.05
CA ARG A 236 0.64 10.38 -5.50
C ARG A 236 1.82 11.23 -5.92
N MET A 237 2.92 10.61 -6.36
CA MET A 237 4.14 11.32 -6.73
C MET A 237 4.96 10.64 -7.83
N ASP A 238 5.86 11.42 -8.41
CA ASP A 238 6.81 10.97 -9.42
C ASP A 238 7.99 10.26 -8.75
N VAL A 239 8.19 8.98 -9.06
CA VAL A 239 9.28 8.17 -8.49
C VAL A 239 10.66 8.65 -8.93
N HIS A 240 10.79 9.35 -10.06
CA HIS A 240 12.07 9.93 -10.50
C HIS A 240 12.63 10.91 -9.48
N LYS A 241 11.78 11.66 -8.77
CA LYS A 241 12.23 12.57 -7.69
C LYS A 241 12.92 11.80 -6.57
N VAL A 242 12.37 10.63 -6.19
CA VAL A 242 12.96 9.78 -5.16
C VAL A 242 14.32 9.24 -5.61
N ILE A 243 14.41 8.79 -6.88
CA ILE A 243 15.65 8.28 -7.47
C ILE A 243 16.71 9.40 -7.55
N GLU A 244 16.33 10.60 -7.95
CA GLU A 244 17.26 11.73 -8.04
C GLU A 244 17.81 12.14 -6.68
N GLU A 245 16.95 12.23 -5.67
CA GLU A 245 17.39 12.50 -4.29
C GLU A 245 18.32 11.42 -3.77
N LEU A 246 18.02 10.14 -4.04
CA LEU A 246 18.88 9.04 -3.66
C LEU A 246 20.25 9.14 -4.33
N VAL A 247 20.26 9.31 -5.65
CA VAL A 247 21.53 9.41 -6.42
C VAL A 247 22.38 10.58 -5.92
N ASN A 248 21.76 11.73 -5.68
CA ASN A 248 22.47 12.89 -5.15
C ASN A 248 23.05 12.63 -3.75
N PHE A 249 22.34 11.86 -2.91
CA PHE A 249 22.79 11.51 -1.57
C PHE A 249 23.99 10.56 -1.57
N VAL A 250 23.99 9.53 -2.46
CA VAL A 250 25.04 8.51 -2.45
C VAL A 250 26.20 8.80 -3.42
N ARG A 251 26.06 9.80 -4.30
CA ARG A 251 27.02 10.07 -5.39
C ARG A 251 28.45 10.20 -4.92
N TYR A 252 28.68 11.03 -3.90
CA TYR A 252 30.03 11.30 -3.42
C TYR A 252 30.72 10.04 -2.86
N GLU A 253 30.00 9.25 -2.10
CA GLU A 253 30.49 8.00 -1.52
C GLU A 253 30.82 6.98 -2.61
N LEU A 254 29.94 6.81 -3.61
CA LEU A 254 30.16 5.90 -4.73
C LEU A 254 31.33 6.33 -5.60
N GLU A 255 31.51 7.63 -5.85
CA GLU A 255 32.64 8.17 -6.62
C GLU A 255 33.97 7.94 -5.91
N GLN A 256 34.02 8.03 -4.59
CA GLN A 256 35.22 7.69 -3.78
C GLN A 256 35.62 6.22 -3.92
N ASP A 257 34.63 5.32 -4.00
CA ASP A 257 34.85 3.89 -4.22
C ASP A 257 35.09 3.53 -5.68
N GLY A 258 35.23 4.53 -6.58
CA GLY A 258 35.48 4.33 -8.01
C GLY A 258 34.25 3.80 -8.78
N ILE A 259 33.05 4.01 -8.25
CA ILE A 259 31.81 3.54 -8.85
C ILE A 259 31.13 4.68 -9.64
N THR A 260 30.92 4.43 -10.93
CA THR A 260 30.21 5.36 -11.80
C THR A 260 28.71 5.11 -11.78
N VAL A 261 27.89 6.12 -11.45
CA VAL A 261 26.44 6.02 -11.48
C VAL A 261 25.90 6.44 -12.86
N LYS A 262 25.14 5.56 -13.50
CA LYS A 262 24.44 5.83 -14.77
C LYS A 262 22.93 5.81 -14.55
N LYS A 263 22.23 6.83 -15.09
CA LYS A 263 20.77 6.91 -15.08
C LYS A 263 20.21 6.66 -16.47
N LYS A 264 19.24 5.76 -16.60
CA LYS A 264 18.49 5.45 -17.83
C LYS A 264 16.99 5.55 -17.51
N LEU A 265 16.55 6.74 -17.18
CA LEU A 265 15.16 6.98 -16.78
C LEU A 265 14.30 7.20 -18.04
N LYS A 266 13.12 6.54 -18.12
CA LYS A 266 12.13 6.78 -19.17
C LYS A 266 11.63 8.22 -19.05
N ASN A 267 11.50 8.95 -20.16
CA ASN A 267 11.17 10.39 -20.15
C ASN A 267 9.86 10.73 -19.45
N SER A 268 8.87 9.85 -19.50
CA SER A 268 7.60 10.01 -18.81
C SER A 268 7.17 8.67 -18.22
N ILE A 269 6.82 8.67 -16.95
CA ILE A 269 6.21 7.55 -16.25
C ILE A 269 5.02 8.06 -15.44
N PRO A 270 3.98 7.21 -15.22
CA PRO A 270 2.84 7.58 -14.41
C PRO A 270 3.26 7.89 -12.96
N ARG A 271 2.44 8.70 -12.29
CA ARG A 271 2.60 8.94 -10.86
C ARG A 271 2.13 7.72 -10.08
N LEU A 272 2.87 7.37 -9.03
CA LEU A 272 2.61 6.22 -8.20
C LEU A 272 2.19 6.64 -6.80
N ASP A 273 1.42 5.80 -6.12
CA ASP A 273 1.11 5.96 -4.72
C ASP A 273 2.25 5.38 -3.89
N ILE A 274 3.14 6.25 -3.40
CA ILE A 274 4.37 5.85 -2.71
C ILE A 274 4.62 6.67 -1.44
N ASP A 275 5.21 6.03 -0.45
CA ASP A 275 5.86 6.71 0.68
C ASP A 275 7.33 6.97 0.31
N GLN A 276 7.65 8.24 0.06
CA GLN A 276 8.99 8.68 -0.35
C GLN A 276 10.09 8.22 0.60
N LYS A 277 9.85 8.31 1.90
CA LYS A 277 10.84 7.98 2.93
C LYS A 277 11.18 6.49 2.92
N TYR A 278 10.16 5.66 2.90
CA TYR A 278 10.33 4.22 2.92
C TYR A 278 10.88 3.69 1.59
N LEU A 279 10.37 4.17 0.45
CA LEU A 279 10.88 3.77 -0.85
C LEU A 279 12.36 4.15 -1.03
N LYS A 280 12.75 5.37 -0.61
CA LYS A 280 14.16 5.81 -0.62
C LYS A 280 15.04 4.88 0.21
N GLN A 281 14.56 4.41 1.37
CA GLN A 281 15.29 3.46 2.22
C GLN A 281 15.49 2.09 1.52
N ALA A 282 14.44 1.57 0.85
CA ALA A 282 14.54 0.32 0.10
C ALA A 282 15.58 0.42 -1.04
N LEU A 283 15.50 1.49 -1.83
CA LEU A 283 16.45 1.76 -2.91
C LEU A 283 17.87 1.92 -2.38
N LEU A 284 18.05 2.63 -1.24
CA LEU A 284 19.35 2.82 -0.61
C LEU A 284 19.97 1.47 -0.18
N ASN A 285 19.19 0.57 0.38
CA ASN A 285 19.67 -0.76 0.78
C ASN A 285 20.16 -1.57 -0.43
N ILE A 286 19.47 -1.49 -1.56
CA ILE A 286 19.89 -2.16 -2.79
C ILE A 286 21.17 -1.52 -3.35
N VAL A 287 21.25 -0.18 -3.39
CA VAL A 287 22.43 0.56 -3.85
C VAL A 287 23.67 0.22 -3.00
N LYS A 288 23.54 0.19 -1.66
CA LYS A 288 24.62 -0.21 -0.76
C LYS A 288 25.06 -1.66 -0.97
N ASN A 289 24.14 -2.54 -1.33
CA ASN A 289 24.50 -3.91 -1.69
C ASN A 289 25.30 -3.97 -2.99
N GLY A 290 24.93 -3.20 -4.01
CA GLY A 290 25.66 -3.05 -5.26
C GLY A 290 27.05 -2.44 -5.04
N GLN A 291 27.17 -1.37 -4.21
CA GLN A 291 28.45 -0.77 -3.80
C GLN A 291 29.39 -1.82 -3.19
N ALA A 292 28.90 -2.55 -2.20
CA ALA A 292 29.71 -3.59 -1.52
C ALA A 292 30.09 -4.76 -2.45
N ALA A 293 29.32 -5.01 -3.53
CA ALA A 293 29.65 -6.01 -4.54
C ALA A 293 30.74 -5.55 -5.52
N MET A 294 31.11 -4.26 -5.50
CA MET A 294 32.08 -3.64 -6.42
C MET A 294 33.33 -3.09 -5.69
N PRO A 295 34.08 -3.87 -4.93
CA PRO A 295 35.23 -3.39 -4.12
C PRO A 295 36.40 -2.83 -4.94
N LYS A 296 36.40 -3.03 -6.26
CA LYS A 296 37.41 -2.50 -7.20
C LYS A 296 36.85 -1.39 -8.07
N GLY A 297 35.72 -0.79 -7.66
CA GLY A 297 34.96 0.12 -8.52
C GLY A 297 34.10 -0.62 -9.55
N GLY A 298 33.34 0.15 -10.32
CA GLY A 298 32.43 -0.42 -11.32
C GLY A 298 31.39 0.58 -11.83
N THR A 299 30.28 0.06 -12.31
CA THR A 299 29.15 0.89 -12.78
C THR A 299 27.87 0.44 -12.09
N LEU A 300 27.17 1.39 -11.45
CA LEU A 300 25.82 1.23 -10.95
C LEU A 300 24.87 1.92 -11.93
N THR A 301 23.94 1.17 -12.52
CA THR A 301 22.95 1.72 -13.45
C THR A 301 21.57 1.68 -12.79
N ILE A 302 20.88 2.82 -12.75
CA ILE A 302 19.48 2.89 -12.32
C ILE A 302 18.64 3.22 -13.55
N ALA A 303 17.69 2.33 -13.87
CA ALA A 303 16.80 2.49 -15.00
C ALA A 303 15.34 2.42 -14.56
N THR A 304 14.46 3.07 -15.33
CA THR A 304 13.01 2.95 -15.16
C THR A 304 12.35 2.56 -16.47
N ARG A 305 11.38 1.67 -16.40
CA ARG A 305 10.53 1.25 -17.52
C ARG A 305 9.11 1.06 -17.03
N GLU A 306 8.18 1.13 -17.95
CA GLU A 306 6.76 0.89 -17.71
C GLU A 306 6.34 -0.30 -18.57
N GLU A 307 5.74 -1.29 -17.96
CA GLU A 307 5.32 -2.52 -18.60
C GLU A 307 4.17 -3.17 -17.85
N GLN A 308 3.13 -3.61 -18.56
CA GLN A 308 2.01 -4.40 -18.00
C GLN A 308 1.30 -3.78 -16.78
N GLY A 309 1.16 -2.46 -16.73
CA GLY A 309 0.51 -1.77 -15.62
C GLY A 309 1.38 -1.59 -14.37
N TYR A 310 2.70 -1.77 -14.51
CA TYR A 310 3.68 -1.54 -13.47
C TYR A 310 4.77 -0.57 -13.95
N VAL A 311 5.31 0.19 -13.01
CA VAL A 311 6.57 0.89 -13.18
C VAL A 311 7.67 0.04 -12.54
N HIS A 312 8.66 -0.32 -13.35
CA HIS A 312 9.83 -1.09 -12.90
C HIS A 312 11.01 -0.15 -12.68
N ILE A 313 11.69 -0.34 -11.55
CA ILE A 313 12.94 0.34 -11.20
C ILE A 313 14.02 -0.72 -11.18
N ASP A 314 14.90 -0.70 -12.16
CA ASP A 314 16.02 -1.63 -12.28
C ASP A 314 17.29 -0.99 -11.70
N ILE A 315 17.92 -1.65 -10.74
CA ILE A 315 19.22 -1.27 -10.15
C ILE A 315 20.20 -2.36 -10.51
N CYS A 316 21.12 -2.05 -11.43
CA CYS A 316 22.10 -3.00 -11.96
C CYS A 316 23.51 -2.60 -11.55
N ASP A 317 24.24 -3.50 -10.90
CA ASP A 317 25.65 -3.38 -10.62
C ASP A 317 26.49 -4.28 -11.54
N THR A 318 27.77 -3.93 -11.72
CA THR A 318 28.77 -4.74 -12.44
C THR A 318 29.70 -5.46 -11.49
N GLY A 319 29.21 -5.79 -10.31
CA GLY A 319 29.98 -6.41 -9.23
C GLY A 319 30.26 -7.90 -9.42
N VAL A 320 30.63 -8.55 -8.34
CA VAL A 320 30.99 -9.98 -8.32
C VAL A 320 29.82 -10.91 -8.63
N GLY A 321 28.58 -10.42 -8.57
CA GLY A 321 27.39 -11.24 -8.75
C GLY A 321 27.10 -12.19 -7.59
N ILE A 322 26.01 -12.96 -7.75
CA ILE A 322 25.51 -13.91 -6.75
C ILE A 322 25.37 -15.27 -7.44
N ASP A 323 25.81 -16.32 -6.78
CA ASP A 323 25.62 -17.69 -7.19
C ASP A 323 24.14 -18.06 -7.24
N GLU A 324 23.71 -18.79 -8.27
CA GLU A 324 22.31 -19.15 -8.52
C GLU A 324 21.65 -19.89 -7.34
N GLU A 325 22.41 -20.74 -6.64
CA GLU A 325 21.92 -21.46 -5.44
C GLU A 325 21.65 -20.52 -4.25
N LYS A 326 22.27 -19.35 -4.23
CA LYS A 326 22.14 -18.35 -3.15
C LYS A 326 21.05 -17.33 -3.44
N VAL A 327 20.71 -17.11 -4.71
CA VAL A 327 19.71 -16.10 -5.13
C VAL A 327 18.37 -16.30 -4.41
N ALA A 328 17.91 -17.52 -4.21
CA ALA A 328 16.64 -17.79 -3.53
C ALA A 328 16.64 -17.39 -2.04
N LYS A 329 17.84 -17.29 -1.41
CA LYS A 329 18.00 -17.05 0.03
C LYS A 329 18.31 -15.61 0.40
N ILE A 330 18.64 -14.73 -0.57
CA ILE A 330 19.11 -13.37 -0.27
C ILE A 330 18.07 -12.48 0.42
N PHE A 331 16.80 -12.83 0.35
CA PHE A 331 15.71 -12.13 1.04
C PHE A 331 15.40 -12.72 2.42
N GLU A 332 15.99 -13.88 2.77
CA GLU A 332 15.86 -14.45 4.11
C GLU A 332 16.55 -13.53 5.13
N PRO A 333 15.93 -13.25 6.27
CA PRO A 333 16.54 -12.44 7.32
C PRO A 333 17.89 -13.03 7.77
N TYR A 334 18.88 -12.16 7.98
CA TYR A 334 20.27 -12.50 8.38
C TYR A 334 21.07 -13.31 7.35
N TYR A 335 20.53 -13.57 6.19
CA TYR A 335 21.34 -14.17 5.14
C TYR A 335 22.32 -13.14 4.59
N THR A 336 23.60 -13.38 4.79
CA THR A 336 24.70 -12.54 4.30
C THR A 336 25.88 -13.38 3.89
N THR A 337 26.53 -12.99 2.82
CA THR A 337 27.82 -13.52 2.39
C THR A 337 28.98 -12.57 2.72
N LYS A 338 28.70 -11.47 3.42
CA LYS A 338 29.67 -10.42 3.77
C LYS A 338 30.03 -10.50 5.25
N ASP A 339 31.29 -10.35 5.57
CA ASP A 339 31.80 -10.40 6.95
C ASP A 339 31.24 -9.27 7.83
N SER A 340 30.86 -8.13 7.21
CA SER A 340 30.33 -6.94 7.90
C SER A 340 28.84 -6.67 7.66
N GLY A 341 28.13 -7.55 6.95
CA GLY A 341 26.73 -7.32 6.60
C GLY A 341 25.75 -7.81 7.67
N SER A 342 24.71 -7.03 8.02
CA SER A 342 23.64 -7.43 8.94
C SER A 342 22.66 -8.46 8.34
N GLY A 343 22.68 -8.68 7.03
CA GLY A 343 21.70 -9.54 6.35
C GLY A 343 20.23 -9.04 6.44
N LEU A 344 20.00 -7.85 6.99
CA LEU A 344 18.66 -7.28 7.15
C LEU A 344 18.29 -6.29 6.04
N GLY A 345 19.24 -5.72 5.32
CA GLY A 345 18.97 -4.66 4.34
C GLY A 345 18.02 -5.10 3.22
N LEU A 346 18.18 -6.31 2.66
CA LEU A 346 17.27 -6.82 1.62
C LEU A 346 15.91 -7.22 2.20
N THR A 347 15.85 -7.72 3.43
CA THR A 347 14.59 -7.98 4.14
C THR A 347 13.80 -6.68 4.33
N VAL A 348 14.46 -5.57 4.67
CA VAL A 348 13.86 -4.24 4.75
C VAL A 348 13.35 -3.79 3.38
N ALA A 349 14.15 -3.95 2.32
CA ALA A 349 13.73 -3.59 0.97
C ALA A 349 12.49 -4.40 0.53
N TYR A 350 12.48 -5.70 0.77
CA TYR A 350 11.34 -6.58 0.49
C TYR A 350 10.07 -6.14 1.23
N LYS A 351 10.18 -5.85 2.53
CA LYS A 351 9.07 -5.37 3.35
C LYS A 351 8.50 -4.05 2.82
N VAL A 352 9.36 -3.08 2.50
CA VAL A 352 8.94 -1.79 1.94
C VAL A 352 8.19 -1.97 0.62
N VAL A 353 8.73 -2.77 -0.29
CA VAL A 353 8.12 -3.01 -1.60
C VAL A 353 6.75 -3.67 -1.46
N ASN A 354 6.61 -4.66 -0.57
CA ASN A 354 5.31 -5.29 -0.30
C ASN A 354 4.28 -4.32 0.30
N GLU A 355 4.68 -3.43 1.21
CA GLU A 355 3.78 -2.40 1.76
C GLU A 355 3.33 -1.38 0.69
N HIS A 356 4.06 -1.27 -0.42
CA HIS A 356 3.67 -0.50 -1.62
C HIS A 356 2.88 -1.35 -2.63
N SER A 357 2.41 -2.54 -2.25
CA SER A 357 1.73 -3.50 -3.15
C SER A 357 2.56 -3.87 -4.38
N GLY A 358 3.88 -3.76 -4.27
CA GLY A 358 4.84 -4.04 -5.32
C GLY A 358 5.49 -5.41 -5.18
N GLU A 359 6.37 -5.72 -6.11
CA GLU A 359 7.17 -6.94 -6.15
C GLU A 359 8.65 -6.59 -6.33
N ILE A 360 9.56 -7.38 -5.73
CA ILE A 360 11.00 -7.28 -5.93
C ILE A 360 11.53 -8.60 -6.49
N SER A 361 12.28 -8.50 -7.57
CA SER A 361 12.95 -9.64 -8.20
C SER A 361 14.44 -9.38 -8.38
N VAL A 362 15.20 -10.45 -8.58
CA VAL A 362 16.66 -10.38 -8.76
C VAL A 362 17.11 -11.30 -9.87
N GLN A 363 18.02 -10.79 -10.69
CA GLN A 363 18.73 -11.55 -11.68
C GLN A 363 20.23 -11.34 -11.46
N SER A 364 20.98 -12.40 -11.24
CA SER A 364 22.41 -12.34 -10.98
C SER A 364 23.14 -13.49 -11.64
N LYS A 365 24.37 -13.22 -11.99
CA LYS A 365 25.31 -14.23 -12.46
C LYS A 365 26.68 -13.94 -11.89
N GLU A 366 27.31 -14.93 -11.29
CA GLU A 366 28.67 -14.80 -10.73
C GLU A 366 29.65 -14.25 -11.77
N GLY A 367 30.41 -13.24 -11.39
CA GLY A 367 31.35 -12.51 -12.24
C GLY A 367 30.72 -11.54 -13.27
N LYS A 368 29.39 -11.39 -13.31
CA LYS A 368 28.70 -10.49 -14.28
C LYS A 368 27.90 -9.37 -13.61
N GLY A 369 27.74 -9.41 -12.29
CA GLY A 369 26.96 -8.43 -11.54
C GLY A 369 25.54 -8.89 -11.23
N THR A 370 24.76 -7.97 -10.63
CA THR A 370 23.40 -8.23 -10.18
C THR A 370 22.46 -7.13 -10.67
N THR A 371 21.22 -7.51 -11.01
CA THR A 371 20.13 -6.59 -11.30
C THR A 371 18.98 -6.87 -10.34
N PHE A 372 18.64 -5.90 -9.51
CA PHE A 372 17.39 -5.89 -8.74
C PHE A 372 16.34 -5.09 -9.48
N THR A 373 15.15 -5.65 -9.60
CA THR A 373 13.98 -5.00 -10.19
C THR A 373 12.91 -4.82 -9.16
N ILE A 374 12.51 -3.59 -8.87
CA ILE A 374 11.33 -3.25 -8.07
C ILE A 374 10.20 -2.92 -9.02
N SER A 375 9.06 -3.59 -8.89
CA SER A 375 7.85 -3.39 -9.69
C SER A 375 6.78 -2.77 -8.81
N LEU A 376 6.34 -1.56 -9.11
CA LEU A 376 5.29 -0.86 -8.37
C LEU A 376 4.04 -0.71 -9.25
N PRO A 377 2.83 -1.00 -8.73
CA PRO A 377 1.61 -0.93 -9.52
C PRO A 377 1.27 0.51 -9.89
N ILE A 378 0.80 0.70 -11.13
CA ILE A 378 0.23 1.97 -11.58
C ILE A 378 -1.20 2.03 -11.07
N PRO A 379 -1.62 3.10 -10.39
CA PRO A 379 -3.00 3.29 -9.96
C PRO A 379 -3.98 3.33 -11.13
N ASP A 380 -5.20 2.83 -10.94
CA ASP A 380 -6.15 2.60 -12.03
C ASP A 380 -6.63 3.87 -12.74
N ASP A 381 -6.68 4.99 -12.04
CA ASP A 381 -6.97 6.30 -12.62
C ASP A 381 -5.85 6.79 -13.56
N GLU A 382 -4.59 6.54 -13.23
CA GLU A 382 -3.45 6.84 -14.11
C GLU A 382 -3.42 5.89 -15.32
N LYS A 383 -3.81 4.61 -15.17
CA LYS A 383 -3.95 3.68 -16.30
C LYS A 383 -4.97 4.17 -17.32
N ARG A 384 -6.15 4.62 -16.86
CA ARG A 384 -7.19 5.18 -17.73
C ARG A 384 -6.71 6.42 -18.49
N LEU A 385 -5.89 7.28 -17.88
CA LEU A 385 -5.31 8.45 -18.54
C LEU A 385 -4.30 8.04 -19.62
N LEU A 386 -3.49 7.02 -19.37
CA LEU A 386 -2.52 6.50 -20.35
C LEU A 386 -3.21 5.85 -21.54
N ASP A 387 -4.25 5.05 -21.31
CA ASP A 387 -5.03 4.42 -22.36
C ASP A 387 -5.72 5.47 -23.25
N TRP A 388 -6.20 6.56 -22.66
CA TRP A 388 -6.82 7.67 -23.41
C TRP A 388 -5.78 8.43 -24.27
N GLN A 389 -4.60 8.73 -23.71
CA GLN A 389 -3.51 9.37 -24.43
C GLN A 389 -2.99 8.51 -25.60
N ALA A 390 -2.89 7.20 -25.40
CA ALA A 390 -2.48 6.27 -26.47
C ALA A 390 -3.48 6.23 -27.63
N GLN A 391 -4.79 6.39 -27.34
CA GLN A 391 -5.84 6.46 -28.37
C GLN A 391 -5.84 7.78 -29.14
N GLU A 392 -5.39 8.89 -28.54
CA GLU A 392 -5.23 10.18 -29.26
C GLU A 392 -3.97 10.24 -30.14
N GLU A 393 -2.90 9.52 -29.80
CA GLU A 393 -1.70 9.45 -30.62
C GLU A 393 -1.85 8.52 -31.86
N ASP A 394 -2.78 7.55 -31.81
CA ASP A 394 -3.08 6.63 -32.91
C ASP A 394 -4.23 7.12 -33.83
N ALA A 395 -4.87 8.26 -33.52
CA ALA A 395 -5.97 8.85 -34.28
C ALA A 395 -5.51 10.06 -35.10
#